data_b82048fff2d8ff9a47fbe15ef0e54029
#
_entry.id   b82048fff2d8ff9a47fbe15ef0e54029
#
_cell.length_a   1.000
_cell.length_b   1.000
_cell.length_c   1.000
_cell.angle_alpha   90.00
_cell.angle_beta   90.00
_cell.angle_gamma   90.00
#
_symmetry.space_group_name_H-M   'P 1'
#
loop_
_entity.id
_entity.type
_entity.pdbx_description
1 polymer ?
#
loop_
_entity_poly.entity_id
_entity_poly.type
_entity_poly.pdbx_seq_one_letter_code
_entity_poly.pdbx_strand_id
1 'polypeptide(L)'
;MKTFEFNLSLEELEKRTSKEYLVTKKFLTVDSPEYVSLKDSDKQALKHLVKAAEFIEKINMQLDCKYNLDFKSFLEQEIQKGNKQAELTKILFDAQKGINAIDSLSNKINLAKGIQETPGKGVYPEDLSKEEFHAILTKMIKDGEINEVKNILTQRSVVIRNGKKLKGIDYIEYFKQDFFNIAAELEKASEVSTNEEFNKYLKLQAKALKTADPMLDAYADKQWAELQDTPLEFTITRENYEDELTGTIFENKELTALLKEHSISPIPKDFLGGRVGIVNKEGTKTLLKIKDFLPILAKNMPYNNEYTQNIASEQDTKQTMVDVDMVYASGDCGAYRGGITLAENLPNSDKLSLTIGGGLRNVYHRQIRFISDKEKLQKMLDEILDKSQHQYYLDEADHWFTIGHENLHSLGPKKGNERLGKYLNIIEENKADMGSLSFVDLLTELGMYTQEQRKQIIVTFITDNFLKSKPTLSQAHRVRTVMQNKYMSDNGGYILTEDNKILVNIDKVVPTAKQMLSEIVRIQIDGNIENAQKYIEKNFVWTDQMEIIAQKLQKVSKTLNGKLETKLADFLLRKITQKI
;
A
#
# COMPACT_ATOMS: atom_id res chain seq x y z
N MET A 1 -7.16 -33.05 -0.40
CA MET A 1 -7.76 -31.71 -0.30
C MET A 1 -8.02 -31.43 1.17
N LYS A 2 -7.70 -30.21 1.62
CA LYS A 2 -8.02 -29.80 3.01
C LYS A 2 -9.54 -29.66 3.12
N THR A 3 -10.13 -30.20 4.19
CA THR A 3 -11.54 -29.98 4.50
C THR A 3 -11.68 -28.62 5.19
N PHE A 4 -12.64 -27.81 4.75
CA PHE A 4 -12.89 -26.51 5.35
C PHE A 4 -14.15 -26.51 6.19
N GLU A 5 -14.11 -25.76 7.30
CA GLU A 5 -15.24 -25.45 8.16
C GLU A 5 -15.35 -23.92 8.31
N PHE A 6 -16.58 -23.41 8.40
CA PHE A 6 -16.82 -22.00 8.66
C PHE A 6 -16.40 -21.61 10.09
N ASN A 7 -15.74 -20.50 10.25
CA ASN A 7 -15.30 -20.01 11.55
C ASN A 7 -16.26 -19.00 12.19
N LEU A 8 -17.01 -18.25 11.39
CA LEU A 8 -17.96 -17.24 11.88
C LEU A 8 -19.39 -17.82 11.88
N SER A 9 -20.17 -17.50 12.89
CA SER A 9 -21.60 -17.84 12.95
C SER A 9 -22.40 -17.10 11.88
N LEU A 10 -23.62 -17.60 11.57
CA LEU A 10 -24.51 -16.95 10.63
C LEU A 10 -24.86 -15.51 11.08
N GLU A 11 -25.14 -15.33 12.38
CA GLU A 11 -25.44 -14.02 12.99
C GLU A 11 -24.28 -13.03 12.81
N GLU A 12 -23.03 -13.46 13.08
CA GLU A 12 -21.86 -12.59 12.91
C GLU A 12 -21.62 -12.26 11.45
N LEU A 13 -21.86 -13.20 10.53
CA LEU A 13 -21.76 -12.96 9.09
C LEU A 13 -22.83 -11.97 8.61
N GLU A 14 -24.09 -12.11 9.02
CA GLU A 14 -25.19 -11.17 8.68
C GLU A 14 -24.86 -9.76 9.17
N LYS A 15 -24.35 -9.64 10.40
CA LYS A 15 -23.90 -8.36 10.95
C LYS A 15 -22.77 -7.77 10.09
N ARG A 16 -21.68 -8.50 9.86
CA ARG A 16 -20.48 -7.99 9.17
C ARG A 16 -20.70 -7.68 7.69
N THR A 17 -21.66 -8.34 7.04
CA THR A 17 -22.01 -8.09 5.63
C THR A 17 -23.07 -7.00 5.45
N SER A 18 -23.66 -6.50 6.54
CA SER A 18 -24.63 -5.41 6.47
C SER A 18 -23.98 -4.09 6.04
N LYS A 19 -24.79 -3.17 5.46
CA LYS A 19 -24.33 -1.85 5.01
C LYS A 19 -23.73 -0.99 6.14
N GLU A 20 -24.05 -1.28 7.39
CA GLU A 20 -23.54 -0.58 8.57
C GLU A 20 -22.07 -0.95 8.84
N TYR A 21 -21.70 -2.21 8.59
CA TYR A 21 -20.39 -2.78 8.92
C TYR A 21 -19.50 -3.01 7.70
N LEU A 22 -20.05 -3.06 6.49
CA LEU A 22 -19.33 -3.24 5.24
C LEU A 22 -19.62 -2.07 4.29
N VAL A 23 -18.64 -1.17 4.12
CA VAL A 23 -18.75 -0.04 3.20
C VAL A 23 -18.28 -0.42 1.81
N THR A 24 -19.08 -0.05 0.80
CA THR A 24 -18.73 -0.27 -0.60
C THR A 24 -18.12 0.99 -1.20
N LYS A 25 -16.89 0.89 -1.72
CA LYS A 25 -16.27 1.89 -2.58
C LYS A 25 -16.53 1.51 -4.04
N LYS A 26 -17.10 2.45 -4.80
CA LYS A 26 -17.54 2.20 -6.18
C LYS A 26 -16.49 2.70 -7.15
N PHE A 27 -16.01 1.83 -8.00
CA PHE A 27 -15.20 2.16 -9.16
C PHE A 27 -16.09 2.50 -10.37
N LEU A 28 -15.46 2.82 -11.50
CA LEU A 28 -16.18 3.17 -12.72
C LEU A 28 -17.18 2.08 -13.15
N THR A 29 -18.23 2.53 -13.84
CA THR A 29 -19.26 1.67 -14.44
C THR A 29 -19.24 1.78 -15.97
N VAL A 30 -20.02 0.97 -16.64
CA VAL A 30 -20.16 1.01 -18.12
C VAL A 30 -20.73 2.32 -18.64
N ASP A 31 -21.45 3.05 -17.79
CA ASP A 31 -22.08 4.33 -18.13
C ASP A 31 -21.23 5.53 -17.70
N SER A 32 -20.05 5.30 -17.07
CA SER A 32 -19.14 6.36 -16.66
C SER A 32 -18.62 7.13 -17.89
N PRO A 33 -18.68 8.48 -17.89
CA PRO A 33 -18.23 9.30 -19.01
C PRO A 33 -16.79 8.99 -19.44
N GLU A 34 -15.94 8.69 -18.49
CA GLU A 34 -14.52 8.34 -18.69
C GLU A 34 -14.40 7.08 -19.56
N TYR A 35 -15.19 6.06 -19.29
CA TYR A 35 -15.21 4.84 -20.09
C TYR A 35 -15.92 5.03 -21.44
N VAL A 36 -17.08 5.73 -21.44
CA VAL A 36 -17.85 5.97 -22.67
C VAL A 36 -17.02 6.73 -23.71
N SER A 37 -16.22 7.70 -23.27
CA SER A 37 -15.40 8.55 -24.15
C SER A 37 -14.13 7.88 -24.70
N LEU A 38 -13.75 6.71 -24.19
CA LEU A 38 -12.60 5.97 -24.73
C LEU A 38 -12.87 5.50 -26.16
N LYS A 39 -11.79 5.46 -26.95
CA LYS A 39 -11.82 4.79 -28.26
C LYS A 39 -12.07 3.29 -28.09
N ASP A 40 -12.69 2.66 -29.06
CA ASP A 40 -13.01 1.23 -28.97
C ASP A 40 -11.76 0.34 -28.83
N SER A 41 -10.65 0.72 -29.46
CA SER A 41 -9.37 0.07 -29.30
C SER A 41 -8.85 0.14 -27.85
N ASP A 42 -8.95 1.30 -27.20
CA ASP A 42 -8.54 1.46 -25.80
C ASP A 42 -9.49 0.73 -24.84
N LYS A 43 -10.80 0.62 -25.15
CA LYS A 43 -11.74 -0.26 -24.43
C LYS A 43 -11.34 -1.73 -24.52
N GLN A 44 -10.85 -2.16 -25.69
CA GLN A 44 -10.33 -3.53 -25.86
C GLN A 44 -9.04 -3.73 -25.08
N ALA A 45 -8.10 -2.76 -25.12
CA ALA A 45 -6.89 -2.79 -24.29
C ALA A 45 -7.23 -2.89 -22.81
N LEU A 46 -8.16 -2.05 -22.32
CA LEU A 46 -8.62 -2.05 -20.93
C LEU A 46 -9.13 -3.44 -20.49
N LYS A 47 -9.86 -4.14 -21.35
CA LYS A 47 -10.32 -5.50 -21.06
C LYS A 47 -9.16 -6.46 -20.82
N HIS A 48 -8.10 -6.38 -21.63
CA HIS A 48 -6.91 -7.23 -21.46
C HIS A 48 -6.13 -6.85 -20.18
N LEU A 49 -6.03 -5.56 -19.86
CA LEU A 49 -5.39 -5.09 -18.62
C LEU A 49 -6.13 -5.58 -17.37
N VAL A 50 -7.47 -5.55 -17.36
CA VAL A 50 -8.28 -6.09 -16.25
C VAL A 50 -8.04 -7.60 -16.09
N LYS A 51 -7.95 -8.36 -17.19
CA LYS A 51 -7.62 -9.79 -17.13
C LYS A 51 -6.21 -10.05 -16.58
N ALA A 52 -5.24 -9.25 -16.98
CA ALA A 52 -3.88 -9.34 -16.44
C ALA A 52 -3.89 -9.11 -14.91
N ALA A 53 -4.61 -8.09 -14.44
CA ALA A 53 -4.74 -7.79 -13.01
C ALA A 53 -5.49 -8.88 -12.23
N GLU A 54 -6.44 -9.60 -12.85
CA GLU A 54 -7.12 -10.75 -12.25
C GLU A 54 -6.14 -11.92 -12.00
N PHE A 55 -5.21 -12.19 -12.91
CA PHE A 55 -4.15 -13.18 -12.68
C PHE A 55 -3.17 -12.74 -11.58
N ILE A 56 -2.85 -11.44 -11.50
CA ILE A 56 -2.04 -10.89 -10.39
C ILE A 56 -2.76 -11.11 -9.05
N GLU A 57 -4.07 -10.84 -8.96
CA GLU A 57 -4.85 -11.10 -7.74
C GLU A 57 -4.78 -12.57 -7.32
N LYS A 58 -4.86 -13.49 -8.29
CA LYS A 58 -4.73 -14.93 -8.03
C LYS A 58 -3.37 -15.31 -7.42
N ILE A 59 -2.29 -14.70 -7.89
CA ILE A 59 -0.95 -14.87 -7.30
C ILE A 59 -0.94 -14.28 -5.89
N ASN A 60 -1.39 -13.03 -5.72
CA ASN A 60 -1.39 -12.35 -4.43
C ASN A 60 -2.16 -13.14 -3.35
N MET A 61 -3.33 -13.67 -3.68
CA MET A 61 -4.10 -14.51 -2.76
C MET A 61 -3.31 -15.73 -2.28
N GLN A 62 -2.48 -16.35 -3.14
CA GLN A 62 -1.63 -17.49 -2.76
C GLN A 62 -0.42 -17.04 -1.93
N LEU A 63 0.15 -15.86 -2.20
CA LEU A 63 1.22 -15.28 -1.40
C LEU A 63 0.74 -14.92 0.02
N ASP A 64 -0.51 -14.45 0.16
CA ASP A 64 -1.12 -14.17 1.48
C ASP A 64 -1.41 -15.47 2.26
N CYS A 65 -2.15 -16.39 1.63
CA CYS A 65 -2.44 -17.69 2.25
C CYS A 65 -2.61 -18.77 1.17
N LYS A 66 -1.81 -19.82 1.25
CA LYS A 66 -1.84 -20.92 0.26
C LYS A 66 -3.21 -21.60 0.10
N TYR A 67 -4.12 -21.41 1.06
CA TYR A 67 -5.46 -22.00 1.05
C TYR A 67 -6.54 -21.07 0.47
N ASN A 68 -6.23 -19.83 0.15
CA ASN A 68 -7.24 -18.86 -0.30
C ASN A 68 -8.00 -19.31 -1.55
N LEU A 69 -7.32 -19.88 -2.55
CA LEU A 69 -7.97 -20.36 -3.78
C LEU A 69 -8.83 -21.60 -3.55
N ASP A 70 -8.35 -22.54 -2.73
CA ASP A 70 -9.10 -23.74 -2.38
C ASP A 70 -10.35 -23.40 -1.56
N PHE A 71 -10.23 -22.45 -0.63
CA PHE A 71 -11.35 -21.97 0.17
C PHE A 71 -12.37 -21.23 -0.69
N LYS A 72 -11.92 -20.38 -1.65
CA LYS A 72 -12.80 -19.76 -2.63
C LYS A 72 -13.62 -20.79 -3.40
N SER A 73 -12.96 -21.84 -3.90
CA SER A 73 -13.61 -22.93 -4.61
C SER A 73 -14.60 -23.71 -3.72
N PHE A 74 -14.25 -23.93 -2.45
CA PHE A 74 -15.16 -24.52 -1.46
C PHE A 74 -16.41 -23.67 -1.27
N LEU A 75 -16.26 -22.35 -1.10
CA LEU A 75 -17.41 -21.44 -0.97
C LEU A 75 -18.34 -21.49 -2.19
N GLU A 76 -17.77 -21.50 -3.40
CA GLU A 76 -18.53 -21.58 -4.65
C GLU A 76 -19.34 -22.90 -4.75
N GLN A 77 -18.77 -24.02 -4.32
CA GLN A 77 -19.46 -25.31 -4.27
C GLN A 77 -20.59 -25.32 -3.23
N GLU A 78 -20.36 -24.78 -2.05
CA GLU A 78 -21.35 -24.70 -0.99
C GLU A 78 -22.52 -23.75 -1.37
N ILE A 79 -22.25 -22.67 -2.07
CA ILE A 79 -23.28 -21.76 -2.61
C ILE A 79 -24.17 -22.50 -3.63
N GLN A 80 -23.60 -23.33 -4.50
CA GLN A 80 -24.38 -24.16 -5.44
C GLN A 80 -25.32 -25.15 -4.74
N LYS A 81 -25.00 -25.53 -3.50
CA LYS A 81 -25.87 -26.38 -2.65
C LYS A 81 -26.92 -25.57 -1.87
N GLY A 82 -26.97 -24.24 -2.04
CA GLY A 82 -27.89 -23.34 -1.33
C GLY A 82 -27.46 -23.00 0.11
N ASN A 83 -26.17 -23.12 0.44
CA ASN A 83 -25.67 -22.83 1.78
C ASN A 83 -25.58 -21.30 2.02
N LYS A 84 -26.50 -20.77 2.83
CA LYS A 84 -26.56 -19.34 3.18
C LYS A 84 -25.31 -18.82 3.89
N GLN A 85 -24.69 -19.67 4.75
CA GLN A 85 -23.44 -19.30 5.45
C GLN A 85 -22.29 -19.11 4.46
N ALA A 86 -22.23 -19.95 3.40
CA ALA A 86 -21.26 -19.81 2.34
C ALA A 86 -21.45 -18.53 1.52
N GLU A 87 -22.70 -18.14 1.22
CA GLU A 87 -23.00 -16.88 0.52
C GLU A 87 -22.47 -15.67 1.28
N LEU A 88 -22.77 -15.56 2.58
CA LEU A 88 -22.33 -14.44 3.40
C LEU A 88 -20.80 -14.47 3.63
N THR A 89 -20.24 -15.67 3.84
CA THR A 89 -18.77 -15.82 3.95
C THR A 89 -18.09 -15.37 2.68
N LYS A 90 -18.66 -15.69 1.50
CA LYS A 90 -18.12 -15.25 0.22
C LYS A 90 -18.12 -13.72 0.05
N ILE A 91 -19.15 -13.04 0.55
CA ILE A 91 -19.20 -11.56 0.54
C ILE A 91 -18.01 -10.98 1.32
N LEU A 92 -17.71 -11.50 2.51
CA LEU A 92 -16.54 -11.06 3.29
C LEU A 92 -15.22 -11.46 2.64
N PHE A 93 -15.13 -12.71 2.13
CA PHE A 93 -13.95 -13.20 1.43
C PHE A 93 -13.62 -12.31 0.21
N ASP A 94 -14.63 -11.94 -0.59
CA ASP A 94 -14.44 -11.07 -1.75
C ASP A 94 -14.07 -9.63 -1.32
N ALA A 95 -14.55 -9.17 -0.17
CA ALA A 95 -14.18 -7.87 0.37
C ALA A 95 -12.72 -7.81 0.83
N GLN A 96 -12.25 -8.84 1.50
CA GLN A 96 -10.89 -8.91 2.08
C GLN A 96 -9.89 -9.73 1.25
N LYS A 97 -10.35 -10.39 0.19
CA LYS A 97 -9.56 -11.22 -0.74
C LYS A 97 -8.76 -12.35 -0.10
N GLY A 98 -9.17 -12.82 1.06
CA GLY A 98 -8.48 -13.89 1.77
C GLY A 98 -9.29 -14.44 2.95
N ILE A 99 -8.77 -15.53 3.53
CA ILE A 99 -9.34 -16.17 4.72
C ILE A 99 -9.10 -15.30 5.96
N ASN A 100 -7.92 -14.66 6.05
CA ASN A 100 -7.50 -13.87 7.19
C ASN A 100 -7.54 -12.38 6.87
N ALA A 101 -7.94 -11.55 7.83
CA ALA A 101 -7.94 -10.09 7.71
C ALA A 101 -7.82 -9.43 9.10
N ILE A 102 -7.62 -8.12 9.10
CA ILE A 102 -7.72 -7.26 10.28
C ILE A 102 -8.77 -6.19 9.98
N ASP A 103 -9.79 -6.08 10.81
CA ASP A 103 -10.82 -5.06 10.66
C ASP A 103 -10.38 -3.67 11.18
N SER A 104 -11.21 -2.66 10.99
CA SER A 104 -10.90 -1.28 11.42
C SER A 104 -10.79 -1.10 12.93
N LEU A 105 -11.21 -2.09 13.72
CA LEU A 105 -11.05 -2.14 15.16
C LEU A 105 -9.85 -2.99 15.61
N SER A 106 -8.98 -3.38 14.67
CA SER A 106 -7.81 -4.26 14.89
C SER A 106 -8.17 -5.68 15.34
N ASN A 107 -9.40 -6.12 15.14
CA ASN A 107 -9.76 -7.51 15.40
C ASN A 107 -9.29 -8.38 14.24
N LYS A 108 -8.65 -9.49 14.57
CA LYS A 108 -8.33 -10.52 13.57
C LYS A 108 -9.60 -11.25 13.15
N ILE A 109 -9.84 -11.29 11.84
CA ILE A 109 -10.97 -11.98 11.22
C ILE A 109 -10.42 -13.19 10.49
N ASN A 110 -10.97 -14.35 10.80
CA ASN A 110 -10.66 -15.58 10.13
C ASN A 110 -11.96 -16.23 9.64
N LEU A 111 -12.04 -16.58 8.37
CA LEU A 111 -13.24 -17.14 7.75
C LEU A 111 -13.29 -18.67 7.76
N ALA A 112 -12.15 -19.34 7.91
CA ALA A 112 -12.01 -20.79 7.86
C ALA A 112 -11.37 -21.32 9.14
N LYS A 113 -12.09 -22.17 9.87
CA LYS A 113 -11.64 -22.77 11.13
C LYS A 113 -10.32 -23.52 10.95
N GLY A 114 -9.39 -23.33 11.87
CA GLY A 114 -8.10 -24.04 11.88
C GLY A 114 -7.09 -23.57 10.83
N ILE A 115 -7.34 -22.45 10.13
CA ILE A 115 -6.37 -21.80 9.27
C ILE A 115 -5.96 -20.48 9.93
N GLN A 116 -4.76 -20.45 10.48
CA GLN A 116 -4.22 -19.27 11.13
C GLN A 116 -3.31 -18.49 10.19
N GLU A 117 -3.22 -17.19 10.42
CA GLU A 117 -2.19 -16.35 9.80
C GLU A 117 -0.82 -16.75 10.37
N THR A 118 0.16 -16.88 9.48
CA THR A 118 1.54 -17.22 9.84
C THR A 118 2.47 -16.04 9.56
N PRO A 119 3.60 -15.89 10.30
CA PRO A 119 4.54 -14.77 10.07
C PRO A 119 5.13 -14.73 8.66
N GLY A 120 5.20 -15.86 7.99
CA GLY A 120 5.69 -15.96 6.61
C GLY A 120 4.59 -15.98 5.55
N LYS A 121 3.33 -15.80 5.94
CA LYS A 121 2.19 -15.87 5.02
C LYS A 121 2.22 -17.14 4.14
N GLY A 122 1.76 -17.08 2.89
CA GLY A 122 1.84 -18.18 1.93
C GLY A 122 3.21 -18.35 1.25
N VAL A 123 4.16 -17.45 1.50
CA VAL A 123 5.50 -17.45 0.89
C VAL A 123 6.52 -18.30 1.61
N TYR A 124 6.22 -18.75 2.85
CA TYR A 124 7.08 -19.63 3.65
C TYR A 124 6.32 -20.87 4.11
N PRO A 125 7.03 -21.93 4.58
CA PRO A 125 6.39 -23.05 5.26
C PRO A 125 5.52 -22.58 6.43
N GLU A 126 4.30 -23.10 6.53
CA GLU A 126 3.30 -22.70 7.53
C GLU A 126 3.76 -22.96 8.98
N ASP A 127 4.60 -23.97 9.16
CA ASP A 127 5.15 -24.41 10.43
C ASP A 127 6.48 -23.72 10.80
N LEU A 128 6.99 -22.81 9.97
CA LEU A 128 8.29 -22.19 10.17
C LEU A 128 8.21 -21.06 11.20
N SER A 129 8.86 -21.27 12.36
CA SER A 129 9.02 -20.19 13.34
C SER A 129 10.19 -19.27 12.98
N LYS A 130 10.22 -18.08 13.56
CA LYS A 130 11.31 -17.12 13.46
C LYS A 130 12.65 -17.73 13.90
N GLU A 131 12.65 -18.40 15.06
CA GLU A 131 13.83 -19.00 15.65
C GLU A 131 14.38 -20.12 14.76
N GLU A 132 13.49 -20.96 14.23
CA GLU A 132 13.87 -22.01 13.29
C GLU A 132 14.41 -21.44 11.98
N PHE A 133 13.77 -20.39 11.44
CA PHE A 133 14.25 -19.70 10.23
C PHE A 133 15.67 -19.18 10.39
N HIS A 134 15.96 -18.48 11.49
CA HIS A 134 17.30 -17.97 11.78
C HIS A 134 18.31 -19.11 11.97
N ALA A 135 17.95 -20.17 12.69
CA ALA A 135 18.83 -21.31 12.92
C ALA A 135 19.18 -22.06 11.62
N ILE A 136 18.20 -22.28 10.75
CA ILE A 136 18.41 -22.93 9.45
C ILE A 136 19.33 -22.08 8.57
N LEU A 137 19.05 -20.76 8.42
CA LEU A 137 19.89 -19.89 7.60
C LEU A 137 21.32 -19.82 8.12
N THR A 138 21.50 -19.66 9.44
CA THR A 138 22.83 -19.67 10.08
C THR A 138 23.60 -20.95 9.77
N LYS A 139 22.93 -22.11 9.88
CA LYS A 139 23.53 -23.38 9.55
C LYS A 139 23.88 -23.51 8.07
N MET A 140 22.97 -23.13 7.17
CA MET A 140 23.20 -23.20 5.73
C MET A 140 24.39 -22.33 5.30
N ILE A 141 24.56 -21.14 5.88
CA ILE A 141 25.73 -20.29 5.61
C ILE A 141 27.01 -20.98 6.07
N LYS A 142 27.04 -21.53 7.30
CA LYS A 142 28.20 -22.26 7.83
C LYS A 142 28.54 -23.53 7.04
N ASP A 143 27.53 -24.17 6.45
CA ASP A 143 27.68 -25.33 5.57
C ASP A 143 28.11 -24.94 4.13
N GLY A 144 28.29 -23.64 3.82
CA GLY A 144 28.72 -23.13 2.52
C GLY A 144 27.64 -22.99 1.47
N GLU A 145 26.35 -23.08 1.84
CA GLU A 145 25.20 -23.04 0.91
C GLU A 145 24.78 -21.60 0.58
N ILE A 146 25.75 -20.75 0.30
CA ILE A 146 25.57 -19.28 0.15
C ILE A 146 24.58 -18.91 -0.96
N ASN A 147 24.65 -19.62 -2.10
CA ASN A 147 23.75 -19.33 -3.23
C ASN A 147 22.28 -19.66 -2.90
N GLU A 148 22.05 -20.74 -2.17
CA GLU A 148 20.68 -21.09 -1.77
C GLU A 148 20.14 -20.10 -0.73
N VAL A 149 20.97 -19.64 0.20
CA VAL A 149 20.58 -18.60 1.15
C VAL A 149 20.23 -17.29 0.40
N LYS A 150 20.97 -16.94 -0.65
CA LYS A 150 20.63 -15.80 -1.52
C LYS A 150 19.26 -16.02 -2.19
N ASN A 151 18.98 -17.21 -2.73
CA ASN A 151 17.69 -17.53 -3.35
C ASN A 151 16.54 -17.45 -2.33
N ILE A 152 16.76 -17.91 -1.10
CA ILE A 152 15.77 -17.80 -0.03
C ILE A 152 15.49 -16.34 0.33
N LEU A 153 16.50 -15.49 0.37
CA LEU A 153 16.41 -14.11 0.84
C LEU A 153 16.16 -13.07 -0.26
N THR A 154 15.95 -13.51 -1.50
CA THR A 154 15.49 -12.60 -2.56
C THR A 154 14.01 -12.22 -2.36
N GLN A 155 13.64 -11.04 -2.79
CA GLN A 155 12.28 -10.50 -2.65
C GLN A 155 11.20 -11.29 -3.45
N ARG A 156 11.58 -12.11 -4.44
CA ARG A 156 10.67 -12.81 -5.35
C ARG A 156 10.89 -14.31 -5.37
N SER A 157 10.89 -14.93 -4.19
CA SER A 157 10.92 -16.39 -4.08
C SER A 157 9.90 -16.91 -3.06
N VAL A 158 9.28 -18.01 -3.41
CA VAL A 158 8.53 -18.84 -2.47
C VAL A 158 9.52 -19.78 -1.80
N VAL A 159 9.52 -19.83 -0.48
CA VAL A 159 10.40 -20.68 0.31
C VAL A 159 9.68 -21.97 0.70
N ILE A 160 10.28 -23.10 0.42
CA ILE A 160 9.74 -24.43 0.77
C ILE A 160 10.71 -25.22 1.64
N ARG A 161 10.20 -26.20 2.35
CA ARG A 161 11.05 -27.17 3.06
C ARG A 161 11.75 -28.11 2.09
N ASN A 162 13.05 -28.32 2.33
CA ASN A 162 13.86 -29.33 1.65
C ASN A 162 14.58 -30.18 2.73
N GLY A 163 13.89 -31.16 3.27
CA GLY A 163 14.32 -31.91 4.45
C GLY A 163 14.45 -31.00 5.68
N LYS A 164 15.66 -30.90 6.24
CA LYS A 164 15.99 -30.01 7.37
C LYS A 164 16.45 -28.62 6.95
N LYS A 165 16.45 -28.33 5.65
CA LYS A 165 16.85 -27.06 5.05
C LYS A 165 15.66 -26.36 4.42
N LEU A 166 15.91 -25.14 3.93
CA LEU A 166 14.95 -24.40 3.11
C LEU A 166 15.47 -24.32 1.68
N LYS A 167 14.54 -24.11 0.74
CA LYS A 167 14.82 -23.86 -0.67
C LYS A 167 13.98 -22.69 -1.17
N GLY A 168 14.61 -21.72 -1.83
CA GLY A 168 13.95 -20.63 -2.53
C GLY A 168 13.60 -21.03 -3.96
N ILE A 169 12.36 -20.79 -4.40
CA ILE A 169 11.91 -20.99 -5.77
C ILE A 169 11.44 -19.63 -6.27
N ASP A 170 12.03 -19.15 -7.38
CA ASP A 170 11.64 -17.88 -7.98
C ASP A 170 10.14 -17.85 -8.30
N TYR A 171 9.50 -16.67 -8.13
CA TYR A 171 8.07 -16.50 -8.41
C TYR A 171 7.71 -16.86 -9.85
N ILE A 172 8.58 -16.52 -10.83
CA ILE A 172 8.33 -16.81 -12.23
C ILE A 172 8.33 -18.33 -12.49
N GLU A 173 9.13 -19.09 -11.75
CA GLU A 173 9.12 -20.55 -11.82
C GLU A 173 7.91 -21.13 -11.07
N TYR A 174 7.65 -20.66 -9.84
CA TYR A 174 6.60 -21.19 -8.99
C TYR A 174 5.19 -20.88 -9.53
N PHE A 175 4.96 -19.66 -10.02
CA PHE A 175 3.70 -19.21 -10.61
C PHE A 175 3.76 -19.13 -12.14
N LYS A 176 4.57 -19.94 -12.79
CA LYS A 176 4.91 -19.84 -14.21
C LYS A 176 3.70 -19.63 -15.12
N GLN A 177 2.65 -20.44 -14.95
CA GLN A 177 1.47 -20.35 -15.82
C GLN A 177 0.73 -19.01 -15.64
N ASP A 178 0.62 -18.51 -14.41
CA ASP A 178 -0.07 -17.24 -14.16
C ASP A 178 0.75 -16.07 -14.71
N PHE A 179 2.09 -16.06 -14.55
CA PHE A 179 2.96 -15.04 -15.16
C PHE A 179 2.89 -15.05 -16.69
N PHE A 180 2.85 -16.22 -17.31
CA PHE A 180 2.68 -16.32 -18.77
C PHE A 180 1.30 -15.82 -19.22
N ASN A 181 0.24 -16.07 -18.46
CA ASN A 181 -1.10 -15.55 -18.74
C ASN A 181 -1.13 -14.02 -18.62
N ILE A 182 -0.52 -13.44 -17.56
CA ILE A 182 -0.40 -11.98 -17.41
C ILE A 182 0.31 -11.40 -18.63
N ALA A 183 1.47 -11.93 -18.98
CA ALA A 183 2.26 -11.46 -20.11
C ALA A 183 1.49 -11.52 -21.44
N ALA A 184 0.77 -12.61 -21.69
CA ALA A 184 -0.05 -12.76 -22.90
C ALA A 184 -1.18 -11.73 -22.98
N GLU A 185 -1.81 -11.38 -21.84
CA GLU A 185 -2.85 -10.35 -21.83
C GLU A 185 -2.24 -8.94 -22.01
N LEU A 186 -1.05 -8.66 -21.47
CA LEU A 186 -0.33 -7.39 -21.71
C LEU A 186 0.09 -7.25 -23.18
N GLU A 187 0.56 -8.31 -23.81
CA GLU A 187 0.90 -8.33 -25.25
C GLU A 187 -0.34 -7.99 -26.09
N LYS A 188 -1.48 -8.63 -25.85
CA LYS A 188 -2.75 -8.32 -26.54
C LYS A 188 -3.21 -6.87 -26.30
N ALA A 189 -3.08 -6.36 -25.08
CA ALA A 189 -3.39 -4.95 -24.79
C ALA A 189 -2.51 -4.01 -25.61
N SER A 190 -1.21 -4.33 -25.75
CA SER A 190 -0.25 -3.53 -26.52
C SER A 190 -0.49 -3.54 -28.03
N GLU A 191 -1.19 -4.54 -28.55
CA GLU A 191 -1.51 -4.64 -29.98
C GLU A 191 -2.69 -3.75 -30.38
N VAL A 192 -3.55 -3.42 -29.44
CA VAL A 192 -4.81 -2.68 -29.71
C VAL A 192 -4.84 -1.27 -29.13
N SER A 193 -4.08 -0.95 -28.11
CA SER A 193 -4.02 0.39 -27.54
C SER A 193 -3.45 1.43 -28.52
N THR A 194 -3.97 2.66 -28.44
CA THR A 194 -3.62 3.74 -29.36
C THR A 194 -2.35 4.51 -28.99
N ASN A 195 -1.79 4.32 -27.81
CA ASN A 195 -0.61 5.04 -27.35
C ASN A 195 0.66 4.21 -27.50
N GLU A 196 1.59 4.65 -28.35
CA GLU A 196 2.80 3.89 -28.68
C GLU A 196 3.74 3.69 -27.49
N GLU A 197 3.91 4.70 -26.61
CA GLU A 197 4.80 4.59 -25.46
C GLU A 197 4.22 3.62 -24.41
N PHE A 198 2.90 3.66 -24.23
CA PHE A 198 2.21 2.67 -23.39
C PHE A 198 2.35 1.25 -23.96
N ASN A 199 2.27 1.09 -25.28
CA ASN A 199 2.45 -0.20 -25.94
C ASN A 199 3.88 -0.74 -25.77
N LYS A 200 4.90 0.13 -25.83
CA LYS A 200 6.30 -0.24 -25.53
C LYS A 200 6.44 -0.73 -24.09
N TYR A 201 5.86 0.00 -23.13
CA TYR A 201 5.85 -0.40 -21.72
C TYR A 201 5.22 -1.77 -21.54
N LEU A 202 4.00 -1.99 -22.06
CA LEU A 202 3.28 -3.26 -21.90
C LEU A 202 4.06 -4.45 -22.48
N LYS A 203 4.71 -4.28 -23.64
CA LYS A 203 5.55 -5.32 -24.26
C LYS A 203 6.79 -5.61 -23.42
N LEU A 204 7.43 -4.58 -22.88
CA LEU A 204 8.62 -4.73 -22.05
C LEU A 204 8.27 -5.40 -20.73
N GLN A 205 7.15 -5.00 -20.09
CA GLN A 205 6.63 -5.61 -18.87
C GLN A 205 6.24 -7.08 -19.10
N ALA A 206 5.59 -7.40 -20.23
CA ALA A 206 5.27 -8.79 -20.61
C ALA A 206 6.54 -9.64 -20.77
N LYS A 207 7.59 -9.08 -21.36
CA LYS A 207 8.88 -9.77 -21.50
C LYS A 207 9.55 -9.98 -20.14
N ALA A 208 9.55 -8.96 -19.26
CA ALA A 208 10.10 -9.05 -17.90
C ALA A 208 9.40 -10.14 -17.09
N LEU A 209 8.08 -10.24 -17.17
CA LEU A 209 7.28 -11.24 -16.46
C LEU A 209 7.49 -12.69 -16.94
N LYS A 210 8.06 -12.90 -18.12
CA LYS A 210 8.39 -14.24 -18.65
C LYS A 210 9.81 -14.70 -18.27
N THR A 211 10.60 -13.82 -17.67
CA THR A 211 12.00 -14.07 -17.32
C THR A 211 12.28 -13.72 -15.87
N ALA A 212 13.32 -14.28 -15.28
CA ALA A 212 13.82 -13.87 -13.98
C ALA A 212 14.88 -12.76 -14.08
N ASP A 213 14.92 -12.04 -15.20
CA ASP A 213 15.91 -11.00 -15.44
C ASP A 213 15.52 -9.67 -14.76
N PRO A 214 16.19 -9.29 -13.65
CA PRO A 214 15.87 -8.07 -12.93
C PRO A 214 16.16 -6.79 -13.73
N MET A 215 17.02 -6.86 -14.75
CA MET A 215 17.29 -5.73 -15.63
C MET A 215 16.10 -5.44 -16.55
N LEU A 216 15.45 -6.47 -17.10
CA LEU A 216 14.24 -6.27 -17.91
C LEU A 216 13.10 -5.67 -17.09
N ASP A 217 12.95 -6.09 -15.83
CA ASP A 217 11.98 -5.54 -14.91
C ASP A 217 12.26 -4.04 -14.63
N ALA A 218 13.52 -3.70 -14.34
CA ALA A 218 13.92 -2.31 -14.12
C ALA A 218 13.73 -1.44 -15.38
N TYR A 219 14.00 -1.97 -16.57
CA TYR A 219 13.71 -1.25 -17.83
C TYR A 219 12.21 -1.06 -18.07
N ALA A 220 11.38 -2.03 -17.69
CA ALA A 220 9.92 -1.88 -17.74
C ALA A 220 9.44 -0.78 -16.79
N ASP A 221 9.94 -0.77 -15.55
CA ASP A 221 9.65 0.27 -14.56
C ASP A 221 10.11 1.66 -15.05
N LYS A 222 11.29 1.75 -15.68
CA LYS A 222 11.77 3.00 -16.29
C LYS A 222 10.85 3.49 -17.39
N GLN A 223 10.46 2.62 -18.33
CA GLN A 223 9.54 2.97 -19.42
C GLN A 223 8.19 3.42 -18.87
N TRP A 224 7.68 2.73 -17.84
CA TRP A 224 6.45 3.11 -17.16
C TRP A 224 6.55 4.47 -16.46
N ALA A 225 7.66 4.73 -15.75
CA ALA A 225 7.88 5.99 -15.06
C ALA A 225 7.98 7.20 -16.01
N GLU A 226 8.31 6.98 -17.28
CA GLU A 226 8.40 8.01 -18.32
C GLU A 226 7.08 8.27 -19.07
N LEU A 227 6.02 7.47 -18.82
CA LEU A 227 4.76 7.59 -19.53
C LEU A 227 4.07 8.93 -19.29
N GLN A 228 3.58 9.55 -20.37
CA GLN A 228 2.81 10.79 -20.36
C GLN A 228 1.65 10.68 -21.35
N ASP A 229 0.55 11.40 -21.07
CA ASP A 229 -0.64 11.50 -21.95
C ASP A 229 -1.23 10.14 -22.38
N THR A 230 -1.05 9.10 -21.57
CA THR A 230 -1.66 7.79 -21.84
C THR A 230 -3.16 7.81 -21.57
N PRO A 231 -3.98 7.10 -22.36
CA PRO A 231 -5.42 7.01 -22.09
C PRO A 231 -5.73 6.09 -20.90
N LEU A 232 -4.88 5.11 -20.66
CA LEU A 232 -5.02 4.07 -19.65
C LEU A 232 -3.83 4.03 -18.72
N GLU A 233 -4.05 3.54 -17.52
CA GLU A 233 -3.00 3.21 -16.55
C GLU A 233 -3.04 1.72 -16.23
N PHE A 234 -1.84 1.13 -16.19
CA PHE A 234 -1.61 -0.21 -15.68
C PHE A 234 -0.36 -0.19 -14.81
N THR A 235 -0.52 -0.49 -13.53
CA THR A 235 0.57 -0.50 -12.54
C THR A 235 0.67 -1.87 -11.92
N ILE A 236 1.88 -2.41 -11.79
CA ILE A 236 2.17 -3.56 -10.94
C ILE A 236 2.80 -3.05 -9.65
N THR A 237 2.08 -3.24 -8.54
CA THR A 237 2.58 -2.88 -7.21
C THR A 237 3.32 -4.05 -6.59
N ARG A 238 4.28 -3.76 -5.71
CA ARG A 238 5.12 -4.74 -5.01
C ARG A 238 5.27 -4.31 -3.57
N GLU A 239 4.29 -4.70 -2.75
CA GLU A 239 4.27 -4.36 -1.33
C GLU A 239 5.03 -5.41 -0.52
N ASN A 240 5.80 -4.98 0.50
CA ASN A 240 6.64 -5.89 1.28
C ASN A 240 6.34 -5.88 2.78
N TYR A 241 5.26 -5.25 3.19
CA TYR A 241 4.87 -5.10 4.60
C TYR A 241 4.48 -6.41 5.29
N GLU A 242 4.13 -7.45 4.51
CA GLU A 242 3.57 -8.70 4.99
C GLU A 242 4.62 -9.75 5.36
N ASP A 243 5.90 -9.55 5.01
CA ASP A 243 6.98 -10.48 5.35
C ASP A 243 7.59 -10.17 6.72
N GLU A 244 6.98 -10.72 7.76
CA GLU A 244 7.49 -10.55 9.12
C GLU A 244 8.78 -11.36 9.38
N LEU A 245 9.02 -12.48 8.67
CA LEU A 245 10.18 -13.34 8.91
C LEU A 245 11.49 -12.67 8.49
N THR A 246 11.58 -12.16 7.26
CA THR A 246 12.77 -11.46 6.79
C THR A 246 13.06 -10.21 7.63
N GLY A 247 12.04 -9.47 8.02
CA GLY A 247 12.17 -8.29 8.87
C GLY A 247 12.81 -8.56 10.24
N THR A 248 12.72 -9.80 10.75
CA THR A 248 13.30 -10.18 12.05
C THR A 248 14.77 -10.56 11.99
N ILE A 249 15.35 -10.76 10.82
CA ILE A 249 16.75 -11.21 10.66
C ILE A 249 17.73 -10.27 11.39
N PHE A 250 17.50 -8.96 11.32
CA PHE A 250 18.36 -7.95 11.95
C PHE A 250 18.35 -7.97 13.48
N GLU A 251 17.42 -8.70 14.10
CA GLU A 251 17.40 -8.96 15.54
C GLU A 251 18.44 -10.03 15.95
N ASN A 252 18.89 -10.87 15.01
CA ASN A 252 19.89 -11.91 15.23
C ASN A 252 21.28 -11.42 14.81
N LYS A 253 22.11 -11.04 15.80
CA LYS A 253 23.45 -10.47 15.58
C LYS A 253 24.40 -11.43 14.85
N GLU A 254 24.34 -12.74 15.16
CA GLU A 254 25.20 -13.75 14.52
C GLU A 254 24.82 -13.91 13.05
N LEU A 255 23.54 -14.10 12.75
CA LEU A 255 23.05 -14.25 11.38
C LEU A 255 23.35 -12.99 10.56
N THR A 256 23.09 -11.80 11.12
CA THR A 256 23.37 -10.53 10.46
C THR A 256 24.87 -10.38 10.12
N ALA A 257 25.77 -10.78 11.01
CA ALA A 257 27.21 -10.73 10.77
C ALA A 257 27.62 -11.68 9.63
N LEU A 258 27.11 -12.92 9.62
CA LEU A 258 27.35 -13.91 8.57
C LEU A 258 26.84 -13.45 7.20
N LEU A 259 25.62 -12.89 7.15
CA LEU A 259 25.05 -12.36 5.90
C LEU A 259 25.91 -11.21 5.34
N LYS A 260 26.38 -10.31 6.22
CA LYS A 260 27.28 -9.21 5.83
C LYS A 260 28.63 -9.70 5.29
N GLU A 261 29.23 -10.71 5.93
CA GLU A 261 30.48 -11.35 5.47
C GLU A 261 30.35 -11.87 4.04
N HIS A 262 29.18 -12.44 3.68
CA HIS A 262 28.92 -12.98 2.36
C HIS A 262 28.23 -11.99 1.40
N SER A 263 28.16 -10.70 1.76
CA SER A 263 27.51 -9.65 0.96
C SER A 263 26.05 -9.99 0.58
N ILE A 264 25.30 -10.58 1.50
CA ILE A 264 23.89 -10.89 1.36
C ILE A 264 23.07 -9.81 2.09
N SER A 265 22.19 -9.14 1.36
CA SER A 265 21.20 -8.21 1.92
C SER A 265 19.82 -8.88 1.88
N PRO A 266 19.24 -9.23 3.02
CA PRO A 266 17.89 -9.78 3.06
C PRO A 266 16.89 -8.70 2.66
N ILE A 267 15.97 -9.02 1.75
CA ILE A 267 14.91 -8.12 1.28
C ILE A 267 13.57 -8.83 1.55
N PRO A 268 12.62 -8.16 2.23
CA PRO A 268 11.28 -8.71 2.44
C PRO A 268 10.59 -9.08 1.12
N LYS A 269 9.73 -10.09 1.17
CA LYS A 269 9.03 -10.63 -0.01
C LYS A 269 8.08 -9.63 -0.62
N ASP A 270 8.04 -9.55 -1.95
CA ASP A 270 7.08 -8.76 -2.71
C ASP A 270 5.70 -9.45 -2.72
N PHE A 271 4.66 -8.73 -2.30
CA PHE A 271 3.27 -9.12 -2.50
C PHE A 271 2.73 -8.32 -3.68
N LEU A 272 2.44 -9.02 -4.78
CA LEU A 272 2.09 -8.38 -6.04
C LEU A 272 0.67 -7.84 -6.02
N GLY A 273 0.48 -6.64 -6.52
CA GLY A 273 -0.82 -6.05 -6.79
C GLY A 273 -0.88 -5.46 -8.19
N GLY A 274 -2.07 -5.17 -8.66
CA GLY A 274 -2.30 -4.53 -9.96
C GLY A 274 -3.33 -3.42 -9.86
N ARG A 275 -3.06 -2.30 -10.51
CA ARG A 275 -3.98 -1.18 -10.63
C ARG A 275 -4.30 -0.96 -12.09
N VAL A 276 -5.58 -0.89 -12.40
CA VAL A 276 -6.08 -0.64 -13.77
C VAL A 276 -7.06 0.50 -13.72
N GLY A 277 -6.85 1.50 -14.56
CA GLY A 277 -7.75 2.62 -14.63
C GLY A 277 -7.68 3.41 -15.93
N ILE A 278 -8.47 4.46 -15.98
CA ILE A 278 -8.53 5.44 -17.05
C ILE A 278 -7.88 6.71 -16.54
N VAL A 279 -6.94 7.27 -17.30
CA VAL A 279 -6.21 8.47 -16.87
C VAL A 279 -7.13 9.69 -16.88
N ASN A 280 -7.23 10.36 -15.74
CA ASN A 280 -7.91 11.63 -15.61
C ASN A 280 -6.98 12.79 -15.97
N LYS A 281 -7.14 13.36 -17.16
CA LYS A 281 -6.24 14.39 -17.68
C LYS A 281 -6.28 15.69 -16.88
N GLU A 282 -7.45 16.12 -16.46
CA GLU A 282 -7.59 17.39 -15.70
C GLU A 282 -7.03 17.23 -14.27
N GLY A 283 -7.32 16.11 -13.62
CA GLY A 283 -6.69 15.77 -12.32
C GLY A 283 -5.18 15.75 -12.44
N THR A 284 -4.65 15.07 -13.47
CA THR A 284 -3.20 14.96 -13.72
C THR A 284 -2.53 16.33 -13.89
N LYS A 285 -3.12 17.27 -14.61
CA LYS A 285 -2.58 18.64 -14.72
C LYS A 285 -2.45 19.33 -13.37
N THR A 286 -3.42 19.12 -12.48
CA THR A 286 -3.40 19.68 -11.13
C THR A 286 -2.24 19.10 -10.30
N LEU A 287 -1.99 17.81 -10.42
CA LEU A 287 -0.90 17.12 -9.71
C LEU A 287 0.48 17.63 -10.15
N LEU A 288 0.67 17.88 -11.42
CA LEU A 288 1.99 18.23 -11.99
C LEU A 288 2.58 19.53 -11.44
N LYS A 289 1.78 20.40 -10.84
CA LYS A 289 2.26 21.69 -10.28
C LYS A 289 3.32 21.53 -9.17
N ILE A 290 3.32 20.42 -8.43
CA ILE A 290 4.29 20.23 -7.34
C ILE A 290 5.72 20.01 -7.85
N LYS A 291 5.89 19.56 -9.09
CA LYS A 291 7.22 19.28 -9.67
C LYS A 291 8.18 20.47 -9.60
N ASP A 292 7.66 21.65 -9.86
CA ASP A 292 8.45 22.89 -9.90
C ASP A 292 9.05 23.21 -8.52
N PHE A 293 8.47 22.67 -7.45
CA PHE A 293 8.89 22.92 -6.08
C PHE A 293 9.81 21.83 -5.51
N LEU A 294 9.88 20.64 -6.10
CA LEU A 294 10.68 19.52 -5.57
C LEU A 294 12.15 19.89 -5.31
N PRO A 295 12.87 20.62 -6.18
CA PRO A 295 14.25 21.02 -5.90
C PRO A 295 14.37 21.94 -4.68
N ILE A 296 13.36 22.77 -4.44
CA ILE A 296 13.31 23.67 -3.27
C ILE A 296 13.03 22.86 -2.01
N LEU A 297 12.06 21.93 -2.06
CA LEU A 297 11.76 21.04 -0.93
C LEU A 297 12.99 20.21 -0.54
N ALA A 298 13.72 19.66 -1.51
CA ALA A 298 14.95 18.90 -1.26
C ALA A 298 16.00 19.71 -0.50
N LYS A 299 16.23 20.97 -0.89
CA LYS A 299 17.16 21.88 -0.22
C LYS A 299 16.73 22.21 1.21
N ASN A 300 15.44 22.09 1.53
CA ASN A 300 14.87 22.38 2.84
C ASN A 300 14.66 21.11 3.70
N MET A 301 14.99 19.94 3.19
CA MET A 301 14.99 18.72 4.00
C MET A 301 16.02 18.81 5.13
N PRO A 302 15.71 18.29 6.34
CA PRO A 302 16.67 18.25 7.44
C PRO A 302 17.96 17.53 7.02
N TYR A 303 19.12 18.08 7.43
CA TYR A 303 20.46 17.50 7.18
C TYR A 303 20.75 17.19 5.70
N ASN A 304 20.20 17.96 4.78
CA ASN A 304 20.28 17.72 3.33
C ASN A 304 21.70 17.64 2.75
N ASN A 305 22.71 18.13 3.48
CA ASN A 305 24.13 18.06 3.13
C ASN A 305 24.84 16.80 3.67
N GLU A 306 24.16 15.97 4.47
CA GLU A 306 24.74 14.74 5.03
C GLU A 306 24.42 13.49 4.19
N TYR A 307 23.58 13.60 3.17
CA TYR A 307 23.18 12.51 2.28
C TYR A 307 22.91 13.01 0.87
N THR A 308 22.95 12.10 -0.10
CA THR A 308 22.59 12.42 -1.49
C THR A 308 21.07 12.30 -1.65
N GLN A 309 20.44 13.34 -2.17
CA GLN A 309 19.05 13.33 -2.58
C GLN A 309 18.92 12.65 -3.95
N ASN A 310 17.91 11.82 -4.11
CA ASN A 310 17.59 11.16 -5.38
C ASN A 310 16.83 12.09 -6.36
N ILE A 311 16.88 13.40 -6.12
CA ILE A 311 16.43 14.36 -7.10
C ILE A 311 17.59 14.53 -8.06
N ALA A 312 17.44 14.02 -9.28
CA ALA A 312 18.34 14.37 -10.35
C ALA A 312 18.30 15.89 -10.57
N SER A 313 19.38 16.43 -11.12
CA SER A 313 19.43 17.83 -11.57
C SER A 313 18.19 18.16 -12.40
N GLU A 314 17.78 19.42 -12.44
CA GLU A 314 16.57 19.94 -13.13
C GLU A 314 16.36 19.39 -14.56
N GLN A 315 17.38 18.74 -15.15
CA GLN A 315 17.36 18.18 -16.49
C GLN A 315 17.07 16.66 -16.57
N ASP A 316 17.20 15.90 -15.47
CA ASP A 316 17.20 14.42 -15.55
C ASP A 316 16.08 13.70 -14.78
N THR A 317 15.31 14.38 -13.93
CA THR A 317 14.20 13.74 -13.22
C THR A 317 12.91 13.83 -13.99
N LYS A 318 12.61 12.79 -14.71
CA LYS A 318 11.26 12.57 -15.24
C LYS A 318 10.38 11.90 -14.16
N GLN A 319 10.19 12.56 -13.03
CA GLN A 319 9.12 12.16 -12.14
C GLN A 319 7.80 12.47 -12.83
N THR A 320 6.98 11.47 -13.04
CA THR A 320 5.65 11.63 -13.62
C THR A 320 4.58 11.39 -12.56
N MET A 321 3.45 12.04 -12.76
CA MET A 321 2.29 11.94 -11.87
C MET A 321 1.07 11.72 -12.71
N VAL A 322 0.17 10.86 -12.24
CA VAL A 322 -1.06 10.56 -12.93
C VAL A 322 -2.21 10.43 -11.95
N ASP A 323 -3.33 11.06 -12.28
CA ASP A 323 -4.60 10.88 -11.59
C ASP A 323 -5.43 9.85 -12.35
N VAL A 324 -5.93 8.83 -11.67
CA VAL A 324 -6.51 7.66 -12.30
C VAL A 324 -7.92 7.40 -11.78
N ASP A 325 -8.86 7.32 -12.70
CA ASP A 325 -10.21 6.84 -12.46
C ASP A 325 -10.20 5.30 -12.46
N MET A 326 -10.46 4.70 -11.31
CA MET A 326 -10.24 3.28 -11.06
C MET A 326 -11.27 2.38 -11.72
N VAL A 327 -10.79 1.34 -12.40
CA VAL A 327 -11.58 0.26 -12.99
C VAL A 327 -11.42 -1.04 -12.21
N TYR A 328 -10.19 -1.37 -11.83
CA TYR A 328 -9.88 -2.59 -11.08
C TYR A 328 -8.66 -2.39 -10.20
N ALA A 329 -8.68 -3.03 -9.04
CA ALA A 329 -7.53 -3.12 -8.15
C ALA A 329 -7.40 -4.55 -7.65
N SER A 330 -6.23 -5.14 -7.82
CA SER A 330 -5.84 -6.45 -7.30
C SER A 330 -4.70 -6.33 -6.28
N GLY A 331 -4.51 -7.36 -5.49
CA GLY A 331 -3.62 -7.29 -4.33
C GLY A 331 -4.33 -6.74 -3.09
N ASP A 332 -3.56 -6.25 -2.13
CA ASP A 332 -4.06 -5.76 -0.84
C ASP A 332 -5.00 -6.77 -0.17
N CYS A 333 -4.57 -8.01 -0.10
CA CYS A 333 -5.33 -9.09 0.53
C CYS A 333 -5.32 -8.96 2.06
N GLY A 334 -6.35 -9.53 2.70
CA GLY A 334 -6.39 -9.63 4.15
C GLY A 334 -6.42 -8.27 4.84
N ALA A 335 -5.39 -7.93 5.59
CA ALA A 335 -5.33 -6.73 6.43
C ALA A 335 -5.42 -5.42 5.65
N TYR A 336 -4.91 -5.38 4.42
CA TYR A 336 -4.86 -4.15 3.62
C TYR A 336 -6.14 -3.83 2.87
N ARG A 337 -7.02 -4.81 2.63
CA ARG A 337 -8.22 -4.60 1.81
C ARG A 337 -9.18 -3.54 2.39
N GLY A 338 -9.16 -3.32 3.69
CA GLY A 338 -9.91 -2.25 4.35
C GLY A 338 -9.29 -0.86 4.18
N GLY A 339 -8.01 -0.77 3.80
CA GLY A 339 -7.22 0.45 3.69
C GLY A 339 -6.48 0.54 2.35
N ILE A 340 -7.19 0.32 1.23
CA ILE A 340 -6.59 0.41 -0.11
C ILE A 340 -5.90 1.75 -0.28
N THR A 341 -4.71 1.69 -0.83
CA THR A 341 -3.79 2.80 -1.05
C THR A 341 -4.47 3.94 -1.82
N LEU A 342 -4.43 5.13 -1.27
CA LEU A 342 -4.98 6.36 -1.89
C LEU A 342 -4.14 6.79 -3.10
N ALA A 343 -2.83 6.58 -3.00
CA ALA A 343 -1.85 6.85 -4.04
C ALA A 343 -0.62 5.94 -3.84
N GLU A 344 0.26 5.90 -4.82
CA GLU A 344 1.48 5.08 -4.82
C GLU A 344 2.64 5.84 -5.45
N ASN A 345 3.83 5.75 -4.85
CA ASN A 345 5.09 6.24 -5.41
C ASN A 345 5.99 5.04 -5.76
N LEU A 346 6.17 4.77 -7.02
CA LEU A 346 6.85 3.56 -7.50
C LEU A 346 7.91 3.89 -8.57
N PRO A 347 8.91 3.00 -8.81
CA PRO A 347 9.13 1.70 -8.18
C PRO A 347 9.76 1.78 -6.79
N ASN A 348 9.44 0.83 -5.92
CA ASN A 348 10.01 0.75 -4.57
C ASN A 348 11.49 0.30 -4.55
N SER A 349 11.95 -0.35 -5.63
CA SER A 349 13.34 -0.82 -5.77
C SER A 349 14.23 0.24 -6.41
N ASP A 350 14.64 1.22 -5.62
CA ASP A 350 15.43 2.38 -6.07
C ASP A 350 16.79 2.02 -6.66
N LYS A 351 17.47 1.02 -6.13
CA LYS A 351 18.90 0.78 -6.44
C LYS A 351 19.14 0.42 -7.90
N LEU A 352 18.37 -0.48 -8.46
CA LEU A 352 18.54 -0.93 -9.84
C LEU A 352 17.95 0.10 -10.81
N SER A 353 16.78 0.64 -10.50
CA SER A 353 16.12 1.69 -11.30
C SER A 353 17.01 2.92 -11.45
N LEU A 354 17.61 3.39 -10.35
CA LEU A 354 18.54 4.52 -10.38
C LEU A 354 19.82 4.24 -11.19
N THR A 355 20.34 3.01 -11.13
CA THR A 355 21.53 2.61 -11.89
C THR A 355 21.34 2.78 -13.39
N ILE A 356 20.13 2.59 -13.91
CA ILE A 356 19.80 2.74 -15.33
C ILE A 356 19.17 4.09 -15.69
N GLY A 357 19.17 5.05 -14.74
CA GLY A 357 18.53 6.36 -14.92
C GLY A 357 17.00 6.28 -14.98
N GLY A 358 16.41 5.37 -14.21
CA GLY A 358 14.96 5.27 -14.03
C GLY A 358 14.42 6.44 -13.19
N GLY A 359 13.17 6.84 -13.46
CA GLY A 359 12.43 7.83 -12.68
C GLY A 359 11.44 7.17 -11.73
N LEU A 360 10.69 8.03 -11.03
CA LEU A 360 9.56 7.65 -10.19
C LEU A 360 8.25 8.10 -10.84
N ARG A 361 7.17 7.36 -10.58
CA ARG A 361 5.82 7.72 -10.99
C ARG A 361 4.88 7.68 -9.80
N ASN A 362 4.13 8.74 -9.59
CA ASN A 362 3.07 8.81 -8.59
C ASN A 362 1.73 8.55 -9.26
N VAL A 363 1.00 7.58 -8.75
CA VAL A 363 -0.34 7.21 -9.23
C VAL A 363 -1.35 7.49 -8.13
N TYR A 364 -2.37 8.30 -8.42
CA TYR A 364 -3.41 8.71 -7.48
C TYR A 364 -4.74 8.06 -7.85
N HIS A 365 -5.38 7.41 -6.89
CA HIS A 365 -6.59 6.60 -7.09
C HIS A 365 -7.85 7.39 -6.69
N ARG A 366 -8.53 8.02 -7.66
CA ARG A 366 -9.62 8.99 -7.41
C ARG A 366 -10.77 8.43 -6.56
N GLN A 367 -11.31 7.26 -6.92
CA GLN A 367 -12.51 6.70 -6.28
C GLN A 367 -12.27 6.20 -4.86
N ILE A 368 -10.99 6.08 -4.47
CA ILE A 368 -10.62 5.64 -3.12
C ILE A 368 -10.52 6.84 -2.18
N ARG A 369 -10.10 8.00 -2.67
CA ARG A 369 -9.85 9.22 -1.88
C ARG A 369 -11.11 9.89 -1.34
N PHE A 370 -12.15 10.00 -2.14
CA PHE A 370 -13.30 10.84 -1.79
C PHE A 370 -14.33 10.13 -0.93
N ILE A 371 -14.78 10.81 0.12
CA ILE A 371 -15.88 10.35 0.97
C ILE A 371 -17.20 10.67 0.27
N SER A 372 -17.93 9.64 -0.12
CA SER A 372 -19.21 9.79 -0.85
C SER A 372 -20.38 10.13 0.07
N ASP A 373 -20.31 9.81 1.35
CA ASP A 373 -21.41 9.97 2.33
C ASP A 373 -21.22 11.25 3.15
N LYS A 374 -21.74 12.36 2.64
CA LYS A 374 -21.66 13.68 3.27
C LYS A 374 -22.38 13.76 4.62
N GLU A 375 -23.49 13.04 4.80
CA GLU A 375 -24.22 13.03 6.07
C GLU A 375 -23.41 12.32 7.17
N LYS A 376 -22.78 11.20 6.82
CA LYS A 376 -21.92 10.47 7.74
C LYS A 376 -20.67 11.29 8.13
N LEU A 377 -20.08 11.99 7.16
CA LEU A 377 -18.97 12.89 7.40
C LEU A 377 -19.36 13.99 8.38
N GLN A 378 -20.50 14.67 8.17
CA GLN A 378 -20.96 15.73 9.06
C GLN A 378 -21.19 15.22 10.48
N LYS A 379 -21.81 14.05 10.65
CA LYS A 379 -21.99 13.42 11.97
C LYS A 379 -20.64 13.12 12.67
N MET A 380 -19.64 12.70 11.89
CA MET A 380 -18.30 12.48 12.42
C MET A 380 -17.68 13.80 12.92
N LEU A 381 -17.71 14.85 12.09
CA LEU A 381 -17.16 16.17 12.47
C LEU A 381 -17.87 16.73 13.70
N ASP A 382 -19.20 16.65 13.76
CA ASP A 382 -20.00 17.11 14.90
C ASP A 382 -19.61 16.41 16.21
N GLU A 383 -19.16 15.16 16.14
CA GLU A 383 -18.78 14.37 17.32
C GLU A 383 -17.33 14.61 17.76
N ILE A 384 -16.38 14.80 16.83
CA ILE A 384 -14.94 14.76 17.16
C ILE A 384 -14.20 16.10 16.98
N LEU A 385 -14.66 17.02 16.11
CA LEU A 385 -13.97 18.27 15.82
C LEU A 385 -14.69 19.47 16.46
N ASP A 386 -13.95 20.43 16.96
CA ASP A 386 -14.53 21.68 17.46
C ASP A 386 -15.27 22.42 16.33
N LYS A 387 -16.48 22.90 16.61
CA LYS A 387 -17.37 23.51 15.63
C LYS A 387 -16.76 24.74 14.92
N SER A 388 -15.90 25.48 15.60
CA SER A 388 -15.23 26.64 15.02
C SER A 388 -14.30 26.28 13.85
N GLN A 389 -13.89 25.02 13.75
CA GLN A 389 -12.95 24.51 12.75
C GLN A 389 -13.59 23.63 11.67
N HIS A 390 -14.90 23.35 11.71
CA HIS A 390 -15.59 22.55 10.69
C HIS A 390 -15.40 23.13 9.28
N GLN A 391 -15.34 24.46 9.14
CA GLN A 391 -15.10 25.14 7.87
C GLN A 391 -13.74 24.84 7.23
N TYR A 392 -12.78 24.38 8.05
CA TYR A 392 -11.43 24.01 7.58
C TYR A 392 -11.28 22.52 7.29
N TYR A 393 -12.28 21.68 7.58
CA TYR A 393 -12.23 20.30 7.15
C TYR A 393 -12.74 20.17 5.71
N LEU A 394 -11.92 19.60 4.84
CA LEU A 394 -12.23 19.43 3.41
C LEU A 394 -11.59 18.16 2.85
N ASP A 395 -12.38 17.27 2.24
CA ASP A 395 -11.90 16.02 1.61
C ASP A 395 -10.75 16.27 0.59
N GLU A 396 -10.84 17.36 -0.19
CA GLU A 396 -9.80 17.76 -1.14
C GLU A 396 -8.47 18.10 -0.47
N ALA A 397 -8.49 18.53 0.79
CA ALA A 397 -7.28 18.86 1.53
C ALA A 397 -6.45 17.60 1.84
N ASP A 398 -7.09 16.45 2.06
CA ASP A 398 -6.42 15.16 2.14
C ASP A 398 -5.71 14.81 0.82
N HIS A 399 -6.33 15.13 -0.32
CA HIS A 399 -5.68 14.98 -1.62
C HIS A 399 -4.42 15.84 -1.76
N TRP A 400 -4.48 17.12 -1.38
CA TRP A 400 -3.31 18.00 -1.43
C TRP A 400 -2.20 17.52 -0.50
N PHE A 401 -2.56 17.06 0.70
CA PHE A 401 -1.63 16.43 1.62
C PHE A 401 -0.98 15.17 1.01
N THR A 402 -1.79 14.29 0.39
CA THR A 402 -1.33 13.04 -0.24
C THR A 402 -0.37 13.32 -1.40
N ILE A 403 -0.59 14.38 -2.18
CA ILE A 403 0.38 14.81 -3.21
C ILE A 403 1.75 15.09 -2.57
N GLY A 404 1.79 15.82 -1.47
CA GLY A 404 3.01 16.05 -0.70
C GLY A 404 3.63 14.74 -0.23
N HIS A 405 2.86 13.88 0.43
CA HIS A 405 3.28 12.59 0.98
C HIS A 405 4.00 11.72 -0.07
N GLU A 406 3.37 11.45 -1.20
CA GLU A 406 3.95 10.62 -2.26
C GLU A 406 5.25 11.22 -2.83
N ASN A 407 5.32 12.54 -2.95
CA ASN A 407 6.53 13.21 -3.40
C ASN A 407 7.65 13.17 -2.34
N LEU A 408 7.30 13.20 -1.07
CA LEU A 408 8.26 13.11 0.04
C LEU A 408 8.88 11.73 0.19
N HIS A 409 8.28 10.68 -0.38
CA HIS A 409 8.95 9.39 -0.52
C HIS A 409 10.23 9.49 -1.36
N SER A 410 10.28 10.34 -2.36
CA SER A 410 11.47 10.55 -3.18
C SER A 410 12.57 11.38 -2.50
N LEU A 411 12.25 12.10 -1.42
CA LEU A 411 13.18 12.95 -0.68
C LEU A 411 13.75 12.26 0.58
N GLY A 412 14.89 12.75 1.05
CA GLY A 412 15.54 12.25 2.26
C GLY A 412 16.54 11.12 2.01
N PRO A 413 17.15 10.59 3.09
CA PRO A 413 18.15 9.53 3.00
C PRO A 413 17.51 8.22 2.49
N LYS A 414 18.21 7.53 1.58
CA LYS A 414 17.79 6.22 1.06
C LYS A 414 18.81 5.14 1.36
N LYS A 415 20.10 5.46 1.26
CA LYS A 415 21.19 4.51 1.45
C LYS A 415 21.29 4.06 2.91
N GLY A 416 21.14 2.76 3.13
CA GLY A 416 21.27 2.15 4.44
C GLY A 416 19.98 2.04 5.24
N ASN A 417 18.86 2.49 4.69
CA ASN A 417 17.54 2.38 5.33
C ASN A 417 17.14 0.91 5.57
N GLU A 418 17.58 -0.01 4.73
CA GLU A 418 17.36 -1.45 4.88
C GLU A 418 17.83 -2.00 6.24
N ARG A 419 18.81 -1.32 6.87
CA ARG A 419 19.33 -1.67 8.22
C ARG A 419 18.31 -1.42 9.34
N LEU A 420 17.25 -0.66 9.06
CA LEU A 420 16.14 -0.44 10.00
C LEU A 420 15.22 -1.68 10.13
N GLY A 421 15.38 -2.67 9.24
CA GLY A 421 14.68 -3.95 9.29
C GLY A 421 13.15 -3.76 9.33
N LYS A 422 12.47 -4.45 10.23
CA LYS A 422 11.00 -4.37 10.39
C LYS A 422 10.45 -2.97 10.71
N TYR A 423 11.29 -2.04 11.09
CA TYR A 423 10.89 -0.67 11.41
C TYR A 423 10.99 0.28 10.20
N LEU A 424 11.60 -0.18 9.09
CA LEU A 424 11.83 0.64 7.90
C LEU A 424 10.56 1.32 7.41
N ASN A 425 9.50 0.54 7.18
CA ASN A 425 8.25 1.07 6.65
C ASN A 425 7.57 2.07 7.60
N ILE A 426 7.58 1.81 8.91
CA ILE A 426 7.03 2.75 9.91
C ILE A 426 7.77 4.09 9.85
N ILE A 427 9.09 4.07 9.77
CA ILE A 427 9.93 5.27 9.71
C ILE A 427 9.77 6.00 8.38
N GLU A 428 9.74 5.28 7.26
CA GLU A 428 9.60 5.86 5.92
C GLU A 428 8.24 6.53 5.74
N GLU A 429 7.16 5.87 6.11
CA GLU A 429 5.81 6.42 6.07
C GLU A 429 5.67 7.66 6.96
N ASN A 430 6.30 7.62 8.14
CA ASN A 430 6.30 8.77 9.05
C ASN A 430 7.10 9.94 8.48
N LYS A 431 8.22 9.67 7.76
CA LYS A 431 8.98 10.70 7.03
C LYS A 431 8.13 11.35 5.95
N ALA A 432 7.41 10.56 5.16
CA ALA A 432 6.59 11.08 4.07
C ALA A 432 5.46 11.99 4.58
N ASP A 433 4.74 11.58 5.63
CA ASP A 433 3.69 12.39 6.25
C ASP A 433 4.25 13.68 6.87
N MET A 434 5.27 13.55 7.72
CA MET A 434 5.82 14.72 8.40
C MET A 434 6.52 15.65 7.42
N GLY A 435 7.09 15.12 6.35
CA GLY A 435 7.63 15.92 5.25
C GLY A 435 6.54 16.72 4.54
N SER A 436 5.45 16.06 4.13
CA SER A 436 4.31 16.73 3.51
C SER A 436 3.80 17.89 4.38
N LEU A 437 3.54 17.61 5.65
CA LEU A 437 3.01 18.60 6.59
C LEU A 437 4.01 19.73 6.89
N SER A 438 5.31 19.43 6.99
CA SER A 438 6.38 20.39 7.27
C SER A 438 6.52 21.45 6.20
N PHE A 439 6.20 21.14 4.96
CA PHE A 439 6.37 22.03 3.82
C PHE A 439 5.10 22.80 3.44
N VAL A 440 3.98 22.60 4.14
CA VAL A 440 2.74 23.32 3.85
C VAL A 440 2.93 24.85 3.87
N ASP A 441 3.65 25.38 4.85
CA ASP A 441 3.95 26.82 4.94
C ASP A 441 4.79 27.30 3.74
N LEU A 442 5.88 26.58 3.45
CA LEU A 442 6.77 26.89 2.33
C LEU A 442 6.02 26.83 0.98
N LEU A 443 5.21 25.82 0.76
CA LEU A 443 4.40 25.67 -0.45
C LEU A 443 3.32 26.77 -0.56
N THR A 444 2.84 27.27 0.58
CA THR A 444 1.93 28.43 0.62
C THR A 444 2.67 29.73 0.25
N GLU A 445 3.86 29.95 0.78
CA GLU A 445 4.72 31.08 0.45
C GLU A 445 5.11 31.10 -1.05
N LEU A 446 5.34 29.92 -1.61
CA LEU A 446 5.65 29.71 -3.04
C LEU A 446 4.42 29.79 -3.96
N GLY A 447 3.22 29.96 -3.41
CA GLY A 447 1.97 30.10 -4.17
C GLY A 447 1.34 28.82 -4.69
N MET A 448 1.77 27.64 -4.19
CA MET A 448 1.11 26.38 -4.49
C MET A 448 -0.25 26.28 -3.77
N TYR A 449 -0.29 26.69 -2.52
CA TYR A 449 -1.51 26.74 -1.70
C TYR A 449 -1.88 28.16 -1.32
N THR A 450 -3.17 28.42 -1.12
CA THR A 450 -3.66 29.63 -0.49
C THR A 450 -3.56 29.51 1.04
N GLN A 451 -3.69 30.63 1.77
CA GLN A 451 -3.75 30.60 3.25
C GLN A 451 -4.94 29.80 3.78
N GLU A 452 -6.04 29.77 3.05
CA GLU A 452 -7.21 28.96 3.41
C GLU A 452 -6.93 27.46 3.20
N GLN A 453 -6.35 27.08 2.06
CA GLN A 453 -5.94 25.71 1.79
C GLN A 453 -4.90 25.21 2.81
N ARG A 454 -3.97 26.06 3.24
CA ARG A 454 -3.04 25.76 4.33
C ARG A 454 -3.78 25.31 5.60
N LYS A 455 -4.79 26.08 6.04
CA LYS A 455 -5.59 25.73 7.23
C LYS A 455 -6.37 24.44 7.01
N GLN A 456 -6.95 24.28 5.82
CA GLN A 456 -7.70 23.09 5.46
C GLN A 456 -6.82 21.83 5.48
N ILE A 457 -5.62 21.86 4.92
CA ILE A 457 -4.66 20.74 4.99
C ILE A 457 -4.35 20.38 6.44
N ILE A 458 -4.03 21.36 7.27
CA ILE A 458 -3.63 21.15 8.67
C ILE A 458 -4.78 20.56 9.50
N VAL A 459 -5.98 21.13 9.40
CA VAL A 459 -7.13 20.68 10.20
C VAL A 459 -7.61 19.31 9.72
N THR A 460 -7.69 19.09 8.41
CA THR A 460 -8.08 17.79 7.86
C THR A 460 -7.09 16.71 8.26
N PHE A 461 -5.78 16.95 8.11
CA PHE A 461 -4.75 16.00 8.52
C PHE A 461 -4.87 15.59 9.98
N ILE A 462 -4.95 16.55 10.90
CA ILE A 462 -5.06 16.24 12.35
C ILE A 462 -6.36 15.48 12.65
N THR A 463 -7.48 15.86 12.01
CA THR A 463 -8.79 15.23 12.24
C THR A 463 -8.81 13.78 11.74
N ASP A 464 -8.29 13.53 10.54
CA ASP A 464 -8.28 12.19 9.92
C ASP A 464 -7.24 11.25 10.54
N ASN A 465 -6.26 11.82 11.25
CA ASN A 465 -5.20 11.06 11.90
C ASN A 465 -5.65 10.33 13.19
N PHE A 466 -6.93 10.37 13.56
CA PHE A 466 -7.48 9.62 14.69
C PHE A 466 -8.06 8.27 14.24
N LEU A 467 -7.63 7.21 14.92
CA LEU A 467 -8.04 5.84 14.64
C LEU A 467 -9.18 5.40 15.56
N LYS A 468 -9.98 4.44 15.10
CA LYS A 468 -11.03 3.81 15.91
C LYS A 468 -10.50 2.84 16.97
N SER A 469 -9.25 2.40 16.85
CA SER A 469 -8.63 1.43 17.78
C SER A 469 -7.12 1.46 17.66
N LYS A 470 -6.44 1.05 18.72
CA LYS A 470 -4.98 0.89 18.75
C LYS A 470 -4.56 -0.18 17.73
N PRO A 471 -3.61 0.12 16.82
CA PRO A 471 -3.08 -0.85 15.86
C PRO A 471 -2.05 -1.80 16.49
N THR A 472 -1.73 -2.87 15.76
CA THR A 472 -0.56 -3.72 16.02
C THR A 472 0.67 -3.17 15.28
N LEU A 473 1.88 -3.60 15.68
CA LEU A 473 3.13 -3.14 15.05
C LEU A 473 3.27 -3.54 13.58
N SER A 474 2.55 -4.55 13.11
CA SER A 474 2.52 -4.95 11.71
C SER A 474 1.76 -3.98 10.79
N GLN A 475 1.02 -3.04 11.35
CA GLN A 475 0.22 -2.07 10.60
C GLN A 475 0.97 -0.73 10.47
N ALA A 476 2.05 -0.68 9.68
CA ALA A 476 2.97 0.46 9.60
C ALA A 476 2.28 1.83 9.48
N HIS A 477 1.32 1.97 8.56
CA HIS A 477 0.57 3.22 8.37
C HIS A 477 -0.23 3.63 9.61
N ARG A 478 -0.84 2.68 10.31
CA ARG A 478 -1.62 3.00 11.53
C ARG A 478 -0.73 3.23 12.74
N VAL A 479 0.43 2.57 12.80
CA VAL A 479 1.45 2.81 13.84
C VAL A 479 1.98 4.24 13.76
N ARG A 480 2.35 4.71 12.54
CA ARG A 480 2.79 6.10 12.35
C ARG A 480 1.75 7.11 12.80
N THR A 481 0.46 6.85 12.51
CA THR A 481 -0.66 7.70 12.93
C THR A 481 -0.69 7.88 14.46
N VAL A 482 -0.51 6.79 15.23
CA VAL A 482 -0.43 6.87 16.69
C VAL A 482 0.78 7.68 17.15
N MET A 483 1.95 7.45 16.52
CA MET A 483 3.18 8.18 16.84
C MET A 483 3.01 9.68 16.57
N GLN A 484 2.41 10.06 15.44
CA GLN A 484 2.14 11.44 15.06
C GLN A 484 1.18 12.12 16.02
N ASN A 485 0.06 11.47 16.36
CA ASN A 485 -0.91 12.01 17.31
C ASN A 485 -0.28 12.26 18.69
N LYS A 486 0.50 11.28 19.18
CA LYS A 486 1.21 11.45 20.46
C LYS A 486 2.18 12.64 20.38
N TYR A 487 2.97 12.73 19.33
CA TYR A 487 3.94 13.80 19.14
C TYR A 487 3.26 15.18 19.01
N MET A 488 2.19 15.28 18.24
CA MET A 488 1.39 16.51 18.08
C MET A 488 0.76 16.95 19.39
N SER A 489 0.17 16.03 20.15
CA SER A 489 -0.41 16.32 21.46
C SER A 489 0.65 16.83 22.46
N ASP A 490 1.78 16.15 22.57
CA ASP A 490 2.87 16.53 23.49
C ASP A 490 3.44 17.92 23.21
N ASN A 491 3.40 18.37 21.96
CA ASN A 491 3.94 19.65 21.50
C ASN A 491 2.87 20.72 21.24
N GLY A 492 1.62 20.45 21.64
CA GLY A 492 0.52 21.40 21.57
C GLY A 492 -0.02 21.67 20.17
N GLY A 493 0.15 20.73 19.23
CA GLY A 493 -0.44 20.77 17.88
C GLY A 493 -1.97 20.65 17.89
N TYR A 494 -2.53 20.03 18.90
CA TYR A 494 -3.96 20.04 19.22
C TYR A 494 -4.18 19.83 20.73
N ILE A 495 -5.39 20.14 21.18
CA ILE A 495 -5.91 19.81 22.52
C ILE A 495 -7.31 19.22 22.38
N LEU A 496 -7.81 18.56 23.42
CA LEU A 496 -9.23 18.28 23.56
C LEU A 496 -9.90 19.39 24.37
N THR A 497 -11.05 19.85 23.89
CA THR A 497 -11.93 20.80 24.58
C THR A 497 -12.62 20.15 25.81
N GLU A 498 -13.37 20.93 26.62
CA GLU A 498 -14.11 20.38 27.76
C GLU A 498 -15.14 19.31 27.36
N ASP A 499 -15.73 19.41 26.17
CA ASP A 499 -16.65 18.42 25.60
C ASP A 499 -15.92 17.32 24.80
N ASN A 500 -14.60 17.22 24.99
CA ASN A 500 -13.74 16.23 24.36
C ASN A 500 -13.78 16.25 22.82
N LYS A 501 -13.70 17.43 22.21
CA LYS A 501 -13.51 17.61 20.79
C LYS A 501 -12.11 18.08 20.47
N ILE A 502 -11.61 17.70 19.31
CA ILE A 502 -10.31 18.11 18.81
C ILE A 502 -10.36 19.62 18.50
N LEU A 503 -9.49 20.38 19.10
CA LEU A 503 -9.21 21.78 18.73
C LEU A 503 -7.76 21.85 18.25
N VAL A 504 -7.58 22.04 16.94
CA VAL A 504 -6.27 22.09 16.29
C VAL A 504 -5.60 23.44 16.50
N ASN A 505 -4.37 23.44 16.97
CA ASN A 505 -3.55 24.64 17.03
C ASN A 505 -2.79 24.80 15.69
N ILE A 506 -3.44 25.44 14.72
CA ILE A 506 -2.97 25.57 13.33
C ILE A 506 -1.53 26.08 13.26
N ASP A 507 -1.14 27.01 14.14
CA ASP A 507 0.19 27.64 14.11
C ASP A 507 1.28 26.75 14.74
N LYS A 508 0.91 25.75 15.53
CA LYS A 508 1.85 24.81 16.17
C LYS A 508 2.10 23.55 15.34
N VAL A 509 1.17 23.15 14.47
CA VAL A 509 1.26 21.88 13.75
C VAL A 509 2.48 21.82 12.83
N VAL A 510 2.70 22.81 11.98
CA VAL A 510 3.83 22.81 11.03
C VAL A 510 5.20 22.84 11.73
N PRO A 511 5.46 23.70 12.73
CA PRO A 511 6.68 23.65 13.52
C PRO A 511 6.91 22.30 14.20
N THR A 512 5.86 21.68 14.76
CA THR A 512 5.93 20.35 15.37
C THR A 512 6.28 19.27 14.34
N ALA A 513 5.67 19.33 13.16
CA ALA A 513 5.99 18.41 12.07
C ALA A 513 7.44 18.52 11.62
N LYS A 514 7.98 19.76 11.50
CA LYS A 514 9.41 20.00 11.18
C LYS A 514 10.35 19.37 12.21
N GLN A 515 10.03 19.48 13.49
CA GLN A 515 10.82 18.87 14.55
C GLN A 515 10.80 17.35 14.44
N MET A 516 9.62 16.75 14.30
CA MET A 516 9.47 15.29 14.16
C MET A 516 10.17 14.77 12.90
N LEU A 517 10.04 15.47 11.77
CA LEU A 517 10.75 15.16 10.52
C LEU A 517 12.27 15.12 10.73
N SER A 518 12.83 16.09 11.45
CA SER A 518 14.25 16.16 11.75
C SER A 518 14.75 14.94 12.55
N GLU A 519 13.97 14.51 13.56
CA GLU A 519 14.28 13.30 14.34
C GLU A 519 14.24 12.04 13.46
N ILE A 520 13.23 11.92 12.60
CA ILE A 520 13.07 10.76 11.69
C ILE A 520 14.21 10.69 10.67
N VAL A 521 14.55 11.81 10.04
CA VAL A 521 15.65 11.87 9.06
C VAL A 521 16.98 11.51 9.71
N ARG A 522 17.22 11.92 10.96
CA ARG A 522 18.42 11.51 11.72
C ARG A 522 18.47 10.00 11.91
N ILE A 523 17.37 9.35 12.26
CA ILE A 523 17.26 7.88 12.40
C ILE A 523 17.61 7.20 11.07
N GLN A 524 17.14 7.72 9.94
CA GLN A 524 17.44 7.17 8.61
C GLN A 524 18.92 7.32 8.25
N ILE A 525 19.55 8.48 8.54
CA ILE A 525 20.97 8.71 8.32
C ILE A 525 21.81 7.73 9.15
N ASP A 526 21.50 7.59 10.44
CA ASP A 526 22.22 6.71 11.35
C ASP A 526 22.07 5.23 10.95
N GLY A 527 20.92 4.86 10.40
CA GLY A 527 20.59 3.49 9.98
C GLY A 527 20.77 2.48 11.12
N ASN A 528 20.41 2.87 12.35
CA ASN A 528 20.55 2.04 13.54
C ASN A 528 19.18 1.54 14.00
N ILE A 529 18.97 0.22 13.93
CA ILE A 529 17.70 -0.42 14.26
C ILE A 529 17.31 -0.22 15.75
N GLU A 530 18.27 -0.16 16.67
CA GLU A 530 18.01 0.05 18.09
C GLU A 530 17.51 1.49 18.35
N ASN A 531 18.03 2.47 17.62
CA ASN A 531 17.55 3.86 17.69
C ASN A 531 16.13 3.97 17.11
N ALA A 532 15.85 3.31 15.99
CA ALA A 532 14.51 3.26 15.41
C ALA A 532 13.51 2.61 16.38
N GLN A 533 13.89 1.48 16.99
CA GLN A 533 13.06 0.81 17.99
C GLN A 533 12.73 1.75 19.18
N LYS A 534 13.73 2.36 19.78
CA LYS A 534 13.55 3.29 20.92
C LYS A 534 12.64 4.47 20.55
N TYR A 535 12.80 4.99 19.33
CA TYR A 535 11.98 6.09 18.83
C TYR A 535 10.51 5.69 18.68
N ILE A 536 10.27 4.50 18.10
CA ILE A 536 8.93 3.95 17.95
C ILE A 536 8.33 3.65 19.32
N GLU A 537 9.03 2.98 20.23
CA GLU A 537 8.55 2.69 21.58
C GLU A 537 8.18 3.97 22.37
N LYS A 538 8.97 5.03 22.24
CA LYS A 538 8.71 6.34 22.85
C LYS A 538 7.42 6.97 22.33
N ASN A 539 7.15 6.89 21.03
CA ASN A 539 6.08 7.62 20.38
C ASN A 539 4.83 6.75 20.09
N PHE A 540 4.95 5.43 20.00
CA PHE A 540 3.84 4.52 19.79
C PHE A 540 3.10 4.25 21.10
N VAL A 541 2.51 5.31 21.65
CA VAL A 541 1.76 5.30 22.91
C VAL A 541 0.32 5.68 22.63
N TRP A 542 -0.62 4.77 22.93
CA TRP A 542 -2.05 5.04 22.84
C TRP A 542 -2.48 5.84 24.08
N THR A 543 -2.80 7.12 23.87
CA THR A 543 -3.13 8.06 24.96
C THR A 543 -4.62 8.03 25.30
N ASP A 544 -4.99 8.55 26.48
CA ASP A 544 -6.39 8.71 26.89
C ASP A 544 -7.17 9.59 25.90
N GLN A 545 -6.53 10.61 25.33
CA GLN A 545 -7.14 11.47 24.31
C GLN A 545 -7.48 10.67 23.05
N MET A 546 -6.58 9.79 22.59
CA MET A 546 -6.86 8.90 21.44
C MET A 546 -7.99 7.94 21.74
N GLU A 547 -8.04 7.38 22.96
CA GLU A 547 -9.11 6.48 23.39
C GLU A 547 -10.48 7.16 23.40
N ILE A 548 -10.55 8.39 23.93
CA ILE A 548 -11.79 9.19 23.95
C ILE A 548 -12.30 9.42 22.52
N ILE A 549 -11.44 9.86 21.61
CA ILE A 549 -11.83 10.10 20.22
C ILE A 549 -12.16 8.79 19.49
N ALA A 550 -11.41 7.71 19.76
CA ALA A 550 -11.70 6.39 19.19
C ALA A 550 -13.12 5.90 19.54
N GLN A 551 -13.53 6.04 20.80
CA GLN A 551 -14.88 5.69 21.26
C GLN A 551 -15.97 6.53 20.56
N LYS A 552 -15.73 7.84 20.38
CA LYS A 552 -16.63 8.72 19.63
C LYS A 552 -16.73 8.29 18.16
N LEU A 553 -15.59 7.99 17.52
CA LEU A 553 -15.57 7.49 16.13
C LEU A 553 -16.30 6.15 15.97
N GLN A 554 -16.15 5.22 16.93
CA GLN A 554 -16.87 3.94 16.91
C GLN A 554 -18.39 4.12 17.07
N LYS A 555 -18.82 5.11 17.84
CA LYS A 555 -20.25 5.44 18.02
C LYS A 555 -20.90 5.93 16.73
N VAL A 556 -20.20 6.78 15.95
CA VAL A 556 -20.74 7.34 14.70
C VAL A 556 -20.48 6.49 13.47
N SER A 557 -19.51 5.59 13.50
CA SER A 557 -19.16 4.73 12.37
C SER A 557 -18.82 3.30 12.82
N LYS A 558 -19.75 2.39 12.60
CA LYS A 558 -19.60 0.96 12.88
C LYS A 558 -18.90 0.18 11.77
N THR A 559 -18.58 0.82 10.64
CA THR A 559 -17.90 0.18 9.51
C THR A 559 -16.65 -0.54 9.95
N LEU A 560 -16.56 -1.84 9.67
CA LEU A 560 -15.43 -2.69 10.01
C LEU A 560 -14.52 -2.94 8.82
N ASN A 561 -15.10 -3.01 7.61
CA ASN A 561 -14.36 -3.39 6.41
C ASN A 561 -14.85 -2.65 5.16
N GLY A 562 -14.01 -2.59 4.13
CA GLY A 562 -14.32 -2.02 2.82
C GLY A 562 -14.43 -3.11 1.74
N LYS A 563 -15.42 -2.95 0.87
CA LYS A 563 -15.60 -3.75 -0.35
C LYS A 563 -15.46 -2.86 -1.57
N LEU A 564 -14.71 -3.32 -2.58
CA LEU A 564 -14.67 -2.67 -3.88
C LEU A 564 -15.80 -3.16 -4.77
N GLU A 565 -16.53 -2.25 -5.39
CA GLU A 565 -17.49 -2.56 -6.43
C GLU A 565 -16.88 -2.25 -7.79
N THR A 566 -16.62 -3.29 -8.57
CA THR A 566 -15.85 -3.28 -9.82
C THR A 566 -16.74 -3.59 -11.02
N LYS A 567 -17.91 -2.94 -11.12
CA LYS A 567 -18.93 -3.25 -12.14
C LYS A 567 -18.42 -3.20 -13.58
N LEU A 568 -17.56 -2.23 -13.90
CA LEU A 568 -16.98 -2.15 -15.24
C LEU A 568 -16.05 -3.33 -15.51
N ALA A 569 -15.18 -3.67 -14.55
CA ALA A 569 -14.30 -4.82 -14.68
C ALA A 569 -15.10 -6.12 -14.82
N ASP A 570 -16.12 -6.32 -14.00
CA ASP A 570 -17.02 -7.48 -14.07
C ASP A 570 -17.70 -7.60 -15.46
N PHE A 571 -18.10 -6.48 -16.04
CA PHE A 571 -18.65 -6.43 -17.40
C PHE A 571 -17.59 -6.83 -18.45
N LEU A 572 -16.37 -6.29 -18.35
CA LEU A 572 -15.29 -6.58 -19.29
C LEU A 572 -14.82 -8.05 -19.24
N LEU A 573 -14.90 -8.67 -18.06
CA LEU A 573 -14.49 -10.06 -17.82
C LEU A 573 -15.56 -11.08 -18.22
N ARG A 574 -16.84 -10.66 -18.37
CA ARG A 574 -17.89 -11.60 -18.77
C ARG A 574 -17.52 -12.24 -20.11
N LYS A 575 -17.39 -13.57 -20.08
CA LYS A 575 -17.37 -14.35 -21.32
C LYS A 575 -18.72 -14.09 -22.01
N ILE A 576 -18.67 -13.59 -23.23
CA ILE A 576 -19.85 -13.59 -24.10
C ILE A 576 -20.20 -15.07 -24.28
N THR A 577 -21.13 -15.56 -23.49
CA THR A 577 -21.80 -16.83 -23.76
C THR A 577 -22.57 -16.55 -25.04
N GLN A 578 -21.97 -16.89 -26.17
CA GLN A 578 -22.71 -16.95 -27.42
C GLN A 578 -23.91 -17.87 -27.16
N LYS A 579 -25.10 -17.28 -27.08
CA LYS A 579 -26.32 -18.04 -27.34
C LYS A 579 -26.22 -18.42 -28.83
N ILE A 580 -25.85 -19.69 -29.07
CA ILE A 580 -26.14 -20.37 -30.33
C ILE A 580 -27.63 -20.72 -30.33
#